data_625bbc72e02986e649b2b7d838bc3bdf
#
_entry.id   625bbc72e02986e649b2b7d838bc3bdf
#
_cell.length_a   1.000
_cell.length_b   1.000
_cell.length_c   1.000
_cell.angle_alpha   90.00
_cell.angle_beta   90.00
_cell.angle_gamma   90.00
#
_symmetry.space_group_name_H-M   'P 1'
#
loop_
_entity.id
_entity.type
_entity.pdbx_description
1 polymer ?
#
loop_
_entity_poly.entity_id
_entity_poly.type
_entity_poly.pdbx_seq_one_letter_code
_entity_poly.pdbx_strand_id
1 'polypeptide(L)'
;MKDTESLAHTTWNCKYHIVFAPKYRRKVFYGEKRREIGAILRQLCEWKGVEIIEAEVCPDHVHMCIKIPPKMSVSGFMGFLKGKSSVIIYSRFANLKFKYRNREFWCRGYYVDTVGKNTKKIKEYRASQIAEDKRMEQMTIFEINDPFKK
;
A
#
# COMPACT_ATOMS: atom_id res chain seq x y z
N MET A 1 16.12 -14.58 -0.53
CA MET A 1 14.99 -14.38 0.37
C MET A 1 14.38 -15.73 0.74
N LYS A 2 14.19 -15.95 2.02
CA LYS A 2 13.46 -17.13 2.46
C LYS A 2 11.99 -16.98 2.15
N ASP A 3 11.37 -18.00 1.61
CA ASP A 3 9.95 -17.96 1.31
C ASP A 3 9.09 -18.19 2.55
N THR A 4 9.63 -18.83 3.58
CA THR A 4 8.95 -19.07 4.85
C THR A 4 9.66 -18.41 6.01
N GLU A 5 8.90 -17.99 6.98
CA GLU A 5 9.40 -17.36 8.21
C GLU A 5 9.09 -18.23 9.41
N SER A 6 9.78 -17.94 10.52
CA SER A 6 9.61 -18.67 11.77
C SER A 6 9.27 -17.69 12.89
N LEU A 7 8.28 -18.04 13.68
CA LEU A 7 7.91 -17.31 14.89
C LEU A 7 7.76 -18.32 16.01
N ALA A 8 8.73 -18.32 16.96
CA ALA A 8 8.81 -19.33 18.00
C ALA A 8 8.80 -20.73 17.37
N HIS A 9 7.73 -21.51 17.56
CA HIS A 9 7.60 -22.85 17.01
C HIS A 9 6.74 -22.90 15.75
N THR A 10 6.39 -21.74 15.20
CA THR A 10 5.49 -21.63 14.05
C THR A 10 6.26 -21.16 12.82
N THR A 11 6.17 -21.92 11.74
CA THR A 11 6.66 -21.51 10.43
C THR A 11 5.48 -20.86 9.67
N TRP A 12 5.73 -19.74 8.99
CA TRP A 12 4.65 -19.02 8.33
C TRP A 12 5.12 -18.38 7.02
N ASN A 13 4.14 -18.12 6.16
CA ASN A 13 4.37 -17.50 4.86
C ASN A 13 3.09 -16.74 4.44
N CYS A 14 2.79 -15.67 5.20
CA CYS A 14 1.58 -14.89 5.01
C CYS A 14 1.86 -13.68 4.16
N LYS A 15 1.64 -13.81 2.86
CA LYS A 15 1.89 -12.77 1.86
C LYS A 15 0.59 -12.20 1.33
N TYR A 16 0.57 -10.88 1.18
CA TYR A 16 -0.62 -10.16 0.72
C TYR A 16 -0.23 -9.11 -0.30
N HIS A 17 -1.10 -8.95 -1.31
CA HIS A 17 -1.07 -7.81 -2.20
C HIS A 17 -2.12 -6.83 -1.70
N ILE A 18 -1.70 -5.60 -1.40
CA ILE A 18 -2.56 -4.58 -0.82
C ILE A 18 -2.51 -3.33 -1.70
N VAL A 19 -3.67 -2.74 -1.94
CA VAL A 19 -3.79 -1.48 -2.68
C VAL A 19 -4.61 -0.50 -1.84
N PHE A 20 -4.09 0.69 -1.67
CA PHE A 20 -4.81 1.75 -0.94
C PHE A 20 -4.50 3.11 -1.57
N ALA A 21 -5.39 4.07 -1.35
CA ALA A 21 -5.33 5.33 -2.05
C ALA A 21 -5.63 6.51 -1.13
N PRO A 22 -5.11 7.70 -1.46
CA PRO A 22 -5.52 8.92 -0.78
C PRO A 22 -7.00 9.21 -1.02
N LYS A 23 -7.60 9.98 -0.13
CA LYS A 23 -9.01 10.35 -0.21
C LYS A 23 -9.32 10.96 -1.57
N TYR A 24 -10.42 10.52 -2.16
CA TYR A 24 -10.87 10.91 -3.50
C TYR A 24 -9.90 10.52 -4.61
N ARG A 25 -8.96 9.61 -4.34
CA ARG A 25 -7.90 9.19 -5.29
C ARG A 25 -7.19 10.37 -5.95
N ARG A 26 -6.90 11.39 -5.16
CA ARG A 26 -6.19 12.55 -5.67
C ARG A 26 -4.77 12.19 -6.08
N LYS A 27 -4.34 12.74 -7.20
CA LYS A 27 -2.99 12.52 -7.72
C LYS A 27 -2.03 13.46 -6.98
N VAL A 28 -1.45 12.97 -5.90
CA VAL A 28 -0.56 13.77 -5.05
C VAL A 28 0.86 13.21 -4.95
N PHE A 29 1.07 11.97 -5.40
CA PHE A 29 2.35 11.29 -5.23
C PHE A 29 3.27 11.49 -6.43
N TYR A 30 3.94 12.63 -6.45
CA TYR A 30 4.92 12.96 -7.49
C TYR A 30 6.23 13.39 -6.86
N GLY A 31 7.34 13.15 -7.55
CA GLY A 31 8.65 13.65 -7.21
C GLY A 31 9.06 13.37 -5.77
N GLU A 32 9.32 14.42 -5.01
CA GLU A 32 9.76 14.33 -3.62
C GLU A 32 8.69 13.70 -2.72
N LYS A 33 7.43 14.06 -2.90
CA LYS A 33 6.33 13.48 -2.12
C LYS A 33 6.25 11.97 -2.31
N ARG A 34 6.41 11.51 -3.53
CA ARG A 34 6.41 10.08 -3.83
C ARG A 34 7.51 9.36 -3.05
N ARG A 35 8.72 9.89 -3.07
CA ARG A 35 9.86 9.30 -2.36
C ARG A 35 9.68 9.34 -0.84
N GLU A 36 9.21 10.45 -0.32
CA GLU A 36 8.99 10.62 1.12
C GLU A 36 7.91 9.67 1.63
N ILE A 37 6.82 9.54 0.90
CA ILE A 37 5.73 8.64 1.29
C ILE A 37 6.20 7.19 1.22
N GLY A 38 6.95 6.81 0.21
CA GLY A 38 7.55 5.49 0.13
C GLY A 38 8.45 5.20 1.33
N ALA A 39 9.28 6.16 1.73
CA ALA A 39 10.16 6.04 2.88
C ALA A 39 9.37 5.91 4.20
N ILE A 40 8.31 6.69 4.35
CA ILE A 40 7.44 6.63 5.54
C ILE A 40 6.81 5.24 5.66
N LEU A 41 6.25 4.73 4.58
CA LEU A 41 5.61 3.42 4.59
C LEU A 41 6.60 2.30 4.90
N ARG A 42 7.81 2.37 4.33
CA ARG A 42 8.88 1.40 4.61
C ARG A 42 9.26 1.41 6.08
N GLN A 43 9.44 2.59 6.65
CA GLN A 43 9.81 2.75 8.06
C GLN A 43 8.74 2.13 8.97
N LEU A 44 7.47 2.39 8.67
CA LEU A 44 6.36 1.87 9.47
C LEU A 44 6.24 0.34 9.36
N CYS A 45 6.50 -0.21 8.19
CA CYS A 45 6.54 -1.66 8.00
C CYS A 45 7.66 -2.27 8.83
N GLU A 46 8.85 -1.68 8.83
CA GLU A 46 9.99 -2.14 9.62
C GLU A 46 9.66 -2.15 11.12
N TRP A 47 9.00 -1.11 11.61
CA TRP A 47 8.62 -1.02 13.02
C TRP A 47 7.70 -2.16 13.46
N LYS A 48 6.89 -2.67 12.55
CA LYS A 48 5.95 -3.77 12.85
C LYS A 48 6.47 -5.15 12.44
N GLY A 49 7.70 -5.23 11.95
CA GLY A 49 8.24 -6.50 11.48
C GLY A 49 7.56 -7.03 10.23
N VAL A 50 6.99 -6.13 9.43
CA VAL A 50 6.36 -6.48 8.16
C VAL A 50 7.38 -6.31 7.04
N GLU A 51 7.64 -7.38 6.30
CA GLU A 51 8.59 -7.36 5.19
C GLU A 51 7.90 -6.89 3.92
N ILE A 52 8.52 -5.95 3.23
CA ILE A 52 8.07 -5.51 1.92
C ILE A 52 8.78 -6.34 0.87
N ILE A 53 8.01 -7.14 0.11
CA ILE A 53 8.54 -7.92 -1.01
C ILE A 53 8.69 -7.03 -2.23
N GLU A 54 7.65 -6.27 -2.51
CA GLU A 54 7.60 -5.36 -3.64
C GLU A 54 6.62 -4.24 -3.31
N ALA A 55 6.91 -3.02 -3.72
CA ALA A 55 6.01 -1.89 -3.50
C ALA A 55 6.20 -0.83 -4.57
N GLU A 56 5.15 -0.09 -4.85
CA GLU A 56 5.21 1.06 -5.74
C GLU A 56 4.19 2.11 -5.31
N VAL A 57 4.66 3.35 -5.27
CA VAL A 57 3.79 4.50 -5.03
C VAL A 57 3.43 5.08 -6.41
N CYS A 58 2.20 4.88 -6.80
CA CYS A 58 1.65 5.44 -8.04
C CYS A 58 1.06 6.83 -7.76
N PRO A 59 0.79 7.66 -8.78
CA PRO A 59 0.32 9.03 -8.51
C PRO A 59 -0.90 9.14 -7.60
N ASP A 60 -1.83 8.20 -7.66
CA ASP A 60 -3.09 8.25 -6.92
C ASP A 60 -3.34 7.02 -6.04
N HIS A 61 -2.37 6.14 -5.87
CA HIS A 61 -2.53 4.94 -5.05
C HIS A 61 -1.18 4.30 -4.76
N VAL A 62 -1.20 3.33 -3.85
CA VAL A 62 -0.02 2.55 -3.45
C VAL A 62 -0.33 1.07 -3.64
N HIS A 63 0.58 0.35 -4.30
CA HIS A 63 0.60 -1.10 -4.36
C HIS A 63 1.69 -1.64 -3.44
N MET A 64 1.38 -2.63 -2.64
CA MET A 64 2.38 -3.29 -1.79
C MET A 64 2.15 -4.80 -1.78
N CYS A 65 3.23 -5.56 -1.96
CA CYS A 65 3.26 -6.98 -1.63
C CYS A 65 4.07 -7.14 -0.37
N ILE A 66 3.44 -7.60 0.69
CA ILE A 66 4.05 -7.63 2.02
C ILE A 66 3.82 -8.97 2.71
N LYS A 67 4.73 -9.31 3.64
CA LYS A 67 4.59 -10.46 4.53
C LYS A 67 4.23 -9.93 5.92
N ILE A 68 3.06 -10.31 6.41
CA ILE A 68 2.57 -9.91 7.73
C ILE A 68 2.67 -11.10 8.67
N PRO A 69 3.35 -10.95 9.83
CA PRO A 69 3.41 -12.02 10.82
C PRO A 69 2.01 -12.47 11.28
N PRO A 70 1.79 -13.78 11.51
CA PRO A 70 0.45 -14.27 11.85
C PRO A 70 -0.08 -13.76 13.19
N LYS A 71 0.77 -13.22 14.05
CA LYS A 71 0.34 -12.58 15.30
C LYS A 71 -0.43 -11.28 15.08
N MET A 72 -0.48 -10.78 13.85
CA MET A 72 -1.06 -9.49 13.51
C MET A 72 -2.08 -9.69 12.38
N SER A 73 -3.29 -9.12 12.55
CA SER A 73 -4.27 -9.17 11.47
C SER A 73 -3.94 -8.14 10.39
N VAL A 74 -4.42 -8.40 9.17
CA VAL A 74 -4.28 -7.45 8.07
C VAL A 74 -4.95 -6.12 8.43
N SER A 75 -6.17 -6.18 8.97
CA SER A 75 -6.90 -4.96 9.35
C SER A 75 -6.19 -4.17 10.44
N GLY A 76 -5.63 -4.87 11.43
CA GLY A 76 -4.84 -4.22 12.49
C GLY A 76 -3.61 -3.52 11.94
N PHE A 77 -2.87 -4.20 11.07
CA PHE A 77 -1.71 -3.61 10.43
C PHE A 77 -2.09 -2.41 9.55
N MET A 78 -3.14 -2.53 8.74
CA MET A 78 -3.57 -1.44 7.86
C MET A 78 -4.08 -0.23 8.65
N GLY A 79 -4.76 -0.46 9.78
CA GLY A 79 -5.15 0.62 10.68
C GLY A 79 -3.94 1.39 11.20
N PHE A 80 -2.90 0.67 11.63
CA PHE A 80 -1.64 1.26 12.05
C PHE A 80 -0.96 2.01 10.91
N LEU A 81 -0.79 1.37 9.76
CA LEU A 81 -0.07 1.93 8.62
C LEU A 81 -0.74 3.21 8.12
N LYS A 82 -2.03 3.18 7.91
CA LYS A 82 -2.79 4.34 7.42
C LYS A 82 -2.85 5.46 8.46
N GLY A 83 -3.10 5.12 9.73
CA GLY A 83 -3.18 6.11 10.80
C GLY A 83 -1.87 6.82 11.06
N LYS A 84 -0.79 6.08 11.23
CA LYS A 84 0.53 6.67 11.50
C LYS A 84 1.07 7.41 10.29
N SER A 85 0.93 6.87 9.09
CA SER A 85 1.39 7.55 7.89
C SER A 85 0.65 8.86 7.66
N SER A 86 -0.67 8.92 7.92
CA SER A 86 -1.43 10.17 7.83
C SER A 86 -0.85 11.27 8.70
N VAL A 87 -0.55 10.95 9.96
CA VAL A 87 0.03 11.91 10.89
C VAL A 87 1.38 12.43 10.38
N ILE A 88 2.25 11.52 9.93
CA ILE A 88 3.58 11.88 9.45
C ILE A 88 3.49 12.69 8.15
N ILE A 89 2.64 12.28 7.22
CA ILE A 89 2.43 12.98 5.95
C ILE A 89 1.98 14.42 6.21
N TYR A 90 1.00 14.62 7.09
CA TYR A 90 0.51 15.97 7.41
C TYR A 90 1.55 16.81 8.16
N SER A 91 2.43 16.17 8.92
CA SER A 91 3.52 16.86 9.59
C SER A 91 4.56 17.38 8.58
N ARG A 92 4.89 16.56 7.58
CA ARG A 92 5.89 16.92 6.58
C ARG A 92 5.35 17.76 5.44
N PHE A 93 4.10 17.58 5.07
CA PHE A 93 3.45 18.28 3.96
C PHE A 93 2.18 18.97 4.46
N ALA A 94 2.38 20.06 5.20
CA ALA A 94 1.28 20.79 5.84
C ALA A 94 0.20 21.26 4.85
N ASN A 95 0.58 21.53 3.60
CA ASN A 95 -0.35 21.94 2.56
C ASN A 95 -1.43 20.89 2.28
N LEU A 96 -1.08 19.62 2.40
CA LEU A 96 -2.05 18.53 2.18
C LEU A 96 -3.12 18.51 3.26
N LYS A 97 -2.76 18.86 4.50
CA LYS A 97 -3.72 18.92 5.61
C LYS A 97 -4.84 19.92 5.33
N PHE A 98 -4.50 21.10 4.85
CA PHE A 98 -5.48 22.12 4.50
C PHE A 98 -6.33 21.72 3.30
N LYS A 99 -5.70 21.04 2.33
CA LYS A 99 -6.35 20.63 1.09
C LYS A 99 -7.44 19.58 1.32
N TYR A 100 -7.25 18.68 2.29
CA TYR A 100 -8.17 17.58 2.56
C TYR A 100 -9.22 17.88 3.64
N ARG A 101 -9.04 18.93 4.41
CA ARG A 101 -9.97 19.43 5.43
C ARG A 101 -10.38 18.44 6.52
N ASN A 102 -9.77 17.26 6.60
CA ASN A 102 -10.02 16.33 7.69
C ASN A 102 -8.74 15.59 8.05
N ARG A 103 -8.81 14.81 9.13
CA ARG A 103 -7.64 14.15 9.70
C ARG A 103 -7.21 12.91 8.96
N GLU A 104 -8.01 12.42 8.03
CA GLU A 104 -7.72 11.19 7.30
C GLU A 104 -7.18 11.50 5.92
N PHE A 105 -5.92 11.16 5.71
CA PHE A 105 -5.29 11.32 4.41
C PHE A 105 -5.78 10.26 3.41
N TRP A 106 -5.99 9.03 3.89
CA TRP A 106 -6.33 7.88 3.06
C TRP A 106 -7.82 7.67 2.92
N CYS A 107 -8.25 7.06 1.81
CA CYS A 107 -9.62 6.55 1.67
C CYS A 107 -9.89 5.52 2.74
N ARG A 108 -11.15 5.35 3.11
CA ARG A 108 -11.57 4.20 3.89
C ARG A 108 -11.36 2.94 3.09
N GLY A 109 -10.98 1.88 3.80
CA GLY A 109 -10.80 0.58 3.18
C GLY A 109 -9.52 0.48 2.36
N TYR A 110 -9.37 -0.66 1.77
CA TYR A 110 -8.23 -1.02 0.94
C TYR A 110 -8.58 -2.32 0.22
N TYR A 111 -7.89 -2.59 -0.87
CA TYR A 111 -7.98 -3.90 -1.51
C TYR A 111 -6.91 -4.81 -0.90
N VAL A 112 -7.26 -6.06 -0.62
CA VAL A 112 -6.30 -7.06 -0.16
C VAL A 112 -6.57 -8.39 -0.84
N ASP A 113 -5.49 -9.04 -1.24
CA ASP A 113 -5.53 -10.36 -1.85
C ASP A 113 -4.35 -11.17 -1.31
N THR A 114 -4.52 -12.47 -1.17
CA THR A 114 -3.44 -13.36 -0.79
C THR A 114 -2.64 -13.73 -2.04
N VAL A 115 -1.32 -13.93 -1.86
CA VAL A 115 -0.45 -14.27 -2.98
C VAL A 115 0.29 -15.57 -2.68
N GLY A 116 0.72 -16.23 -3.75
CA GLY A 116 1.40 -17.49 -3.66
C GLY A 116 2.82 -17.39 -3.11
N LYS A 117 3.50 -18.52 -3.04
CA LYS A 117 4.83 -18.63 -2.43
C LYS A 117 5.96 -18.09 -3.29
N ASN A 118 5.79 -18.07 -4.61
CA ASN A 118 6.88 -17.73 -5.52
C ASN A 118 7.02 -16.21 -5.68
N THR A 119 8.12 -15.67 -5.16
CA THR A 119 8.41 -14.23 -5.19
C THR A 119 8.44 -13.67 -6.60
N LYS A 120 8.99 -14.43 -7.57
CA LYS A 120 9.03 -14.00 -8.96
C LYS A 120 7.62 -13.84 -9.53
N LYS A 121 6.74 -14.79 -9.26
CA LYS A 121 5.35 -14.70 -9.69
C LYS A 121 4.62 -13.53 -9.04
N ILE A 122 4.93 -13.23 -7.79
CA ILE A 122 4.36 -12.09 -7.08
C ILE A 122 4.74 -10.78 -7.79
N LYS A 123 6.02 -10.64 -8.15
CA LYS A 123 6.51 -9.46 -8.87
C LYS A 123 5.88 -9.34 -10.26
N GLU A 124 5.74 -10.43 -10.96
CA GLU A 124 5.08 -10.47 -12.27
C GLU A 124 3.61 -10.07 -12.14
N TYR A 125 2.92 -10.59 -11.12
CA TYR A 125 1.53 -10.24 -10.85
C TYR A 125 1.39 -8.74 -10.58
N ARG A 126 2.27 -8.17 -9.75
CA ARG A 126 2.23 -6.74 -9.46
C ARG A 126 2.45 -5.88 -10.72
N ALA A 127 3.44 -6.25 -11.53
CA ALA A 127 3.72 -5.55 -12.78
C ALA A 127 2.51 -5.59 -13.71
N SER A 128 1.84 -6.75 -13.79
CA SER A 128 0.62 -6.93 -14.56
C SER A 128 -0.51 -6.02 -14.06
N GLN A 129 -0.67 -5.91 -12.73
CA GLN A 129 -1.68 -5.04 -12.14
C GLN A 129 -1.42 -3.57 -12.45
N ILE A 130 -0.18 -3.13 -12.39
CA ILE A 130 0.19 -1.75 -12.70
C ILE A 130 -0.08 -1.44 -14.18
N ALA A 131 0.27 -2.36 -15.06
CA ALA A 131 0.02 -2.21 -16.49
C ALA A 131 -1.49 -2.14 -16.77
N GLU A 132 -2.27 -2.97 -16.10
CA GLU A 132 -3.72 -2.98 -16.19
C GLU A 132 -4.30 -1.64 -15.72
N ASP A 133 -3.86 -1.14 -14.59
CA ASP A 133 -4.31 0.15 -14.05
C ASP A 133 -3.99 1.29 -15.03
N LYS A 134 -2.79 1.31 -15.59
CA LYS A 134 -2.39 2.32 -16.56
C LYS A 134 -3.24 2.25 -17.82
N ARG A 135 -3.52 1.04 -18.29
CA ARG A 135 -4.37 0.82 -19.45
C ARG A 135 -5.79 1.34 -19.20
N MET A 136 -6.34 1.04 -18.04
CA MET A 136 -7.67 1.50 -17.65
C MET A 136 -7.74 3.01 -17.56
N GLU A 137 -6.72 3.66 -17.03
CA GLU A 137 -6.64 5.12 -16.98
C GLU A 137 -6.65 5.75 -18.37
N GLN A 138 -6.02 5.10 -19.35
CA GLN A 138 -5.97 5.58 -20.72
C GLN A 138 -7.30 5.38 -21.47
N MET A 139 -8.04 4.35 -21.10
CA MET A 139 -9.27 4.00 -21.80
C MET A 139 -10.45 4.91 -21.49
N THR A 140 -10.55 5.38 -20.25
CA THR A 140 -11.71 6.20 -19.87
C THR A 140 -11.36 7.25 -18.85
N ILE A 141 -11.56 8.51 -19.23
CA ILE A 141 -11.52 9.63 -18.31
C ILE A 141 -12.75 9.60 -17.39
N PHE A 142 -13.83 8.94 -17.79
CA PHE A 142 -15.12 8.96 -17.12
C PHE A 142 -15.46 7.70 -16.35
N GLU A 143 -14.81 6.58 -16.66
CA GLU A 143 -15.06 5.28 -16.03
C GLU A 143 -13.79 4.75 -15.39
N ILE A 144 -13.23 5.52 -14.49
CA ILE A 144 -12.09 5.03 -13.72
C ILE A 144 -12.60 3.92 -12.81
N ASN A 145 -12.19 2.69 -13.09
CA ASN A 145 -12.43 1.59 -12.19
C ASN A 145 -11.56 1.80 -10.95
N ASP A 146 -12.17 2.37 -9.93
CA ASP A 146 -11.56 2.49 -8.63
C ASP A 146 -11.38 1.06 -8.08
N PRO A 147 -10.12 0.60 -7.78
CA PRO A 147 -9.92 -0.72 -7.19
C PRO A 147 -10.62 -0.86 -5.83
N PHE A 148 -11.03 0.26 -5.23
CA PHE A 148 -11.73 0.29 -3.96
C PHE A 148 -13.25 0.26 -4.11
N LYS A 149 -13.79 0.33 -5.32
CA LYS A 149 -15.21 0.15 -5.61
C LYS A 149 -15.43 -1.23 -6.20
N LYS A 150 -16.36 -1.92 -5.63
CA LYS A 150 -16.88 -3.16 -6.23
C LYS A 150 -18.06 -2.84 -7.13
#